data_521cccfe49825f9d013a1340ee9046c0
#
_entry.id   521cccfe49825f9d013a1340ee9046c0
#
_cell.length_a   1.000
_cell.length_b   1.000
_cell.length_c   1.000
_cell.angle_alpha   90.00
_cell.angle_beta   90.00
_cell.angle_gamma   90.00
#
_symmetry.space_group_name_H-M   'P 1'
#
loop_
_entity.id
_entity.type
_entity.pdbx_description
1 polymer ?
#
loop_
_entity_poly.entity_id
_entity_poly.type
_entity_poly.pdbx_seq_one_letter_code
_entity_poly.pdbx_strand_id
1 'polypeptide(L)'
;MIKKVLEFEFDLIVVGAGSGGLAAAKRAASYGAKVAIIEANEIGGTCVIRGCVPKKLMVYAAKSKKNMDSSEGYGLKNEGIDFASNILLKNIREEVSRLSDLKKSWNLNLI
;
A
#
# COMPACT_ATOMS: atom_id res chain seq x y z
N MET A 1 22.69 34.40 -30.51
CA MET A 1 21.73 34.11 -29.44
C MET A 1 22.14 32.82 -28.77
N ILE A 2 22.71 32.88 -27.56
CA ILE A 2 23.11 31.68 -26.84
C ILE A 2 21.81 31.12 -26.26
N LYS A 3 21.30 29.97 -26.76
CA LYS A 3 20.24 29.22 -26.12
C LYS A 3 20.79 28.75 -24.76
N LYS A 4 20.35 29.35 -23.68
CA LYS A 4 20.57 28.83 -22.33
C LYS A 4 19.90 27.46 -22.27
N VAL A 5 20.68 26.39 -22.36
CA VAL A 5 20.17 25.02 -22.15
C VAL A 5 19.82 24.97 -20.67
N LEU A 6 18.53 24.87 -20.39
CA LEU A 6 18.05 24.60 -19.03
C LEU A 6 18.38 23.15 -18.74
N GLU A 7 19.34 22.91 -17.85
CA GLU A 7 19.61 21.58 -17.32
C GLU A 7 18.59 21.30 -16.23
N PHE A 8 17.77 20.30 -16.43
CA PHE A 8 16.84 19.79 -15.40
C PHE A 8 17.50 18.63 -14.67
N GLU A 9 17.32 18.60 -13.34
CA GLU A 9 17.87 17.53 -12.51
C GLU A 9 17.10 16.21 -12.69
N PHE A 10 15.81 16.29 -12.99
CA PHE A 10 14.91 15.15 -13.18
C PHE A 10 14.21 15.24 -14.54
N ASP A 11 14.01 14.08 -15.18
CA ASP A 11 13.22 13.95 -16.40
C ASP A 11 11.72 14.00 -16.13
N LEU A 12 11.31 13.52 -14.95
CA LEU A 12 9.91 13.48 -14.50
C LEU A 12 9.81 13.76 -13.00
N ILE A 13 8.91 14.66 -12.64
CA ILE A 13 8.49 14.85 -11.25
C ILE A 13 7.04 14.41 -11.13
N VAL A 14 6.77 13.49 -10.21
CA VAL A 14 5.44 12.99 -9.89
C VAL A 14 4.99 13.57 -8.56
N VAL A 15 3.85 14.24 -8.56
CA VAL A 15 3.24 14.80 -7.34
C VAL A 15 2.19 13.83 -6.83
N GLY A 16 2.44 13.26 -5.66
CA GLY A 16 1.62 12.26 -4.99
C GLY A 16 2.13 10.83 -5.17
N ALA A 17 2.40 10.15 -4.06
CA ALA A 17 2.84 8.75 -4.02
C ALA A 17 1.67 7.76 -3.77
N GLY A 18 0.53 8.03 -4.35
CA GLY A 18 -0.58 7.08 -4.42
C GLY A 18 -0.35 6.01 -5.50
N SER A 19 -1.34 5.14 -5.72
CA SER A 19 -1.23 4.03 -6.69
C SER A 19 -0.88 4.50 -8.10
N GLY A 20 -1.50 5.57 -8.59
CA GLY A 20 -1.25 6.13 -9.91
C GLY A 20 0.13 6.77 -10.03
N GLY A 21 0.51 7.62 -9.06
CA GLY A 21 1.81 8.28 -9.04
C GLY A 21 2.98 7.28 -8.95
N LEU A 22 2.88 6.31 -8.06
CA LEU A 22 3.87 5.24 -7.94
C LEU A 22 3.98 4.38 -9.21
N ALA A 23 2.85 4.07 -9.85
CA ALA A 23 2.84 3.32 -11.11
C ALA A 23 3.50 4.11 -12.25
N ALA A 24 3.17 5.39 -12.39
CA ALA A 24 3.75 6.28 -13.40
C ALA A 24 5.26 6.45 -13.20
N ALA A 25 5.68 6.76 -11.97
CA ALA A 25 7.09 6.94 -11.62
C ALA A 25 7.91 5.67 -11.89
N LYS A 26 7.42 4.53 -11.44
CA LYS A 26 8.07 3.25 -11.63
C LYS A 26 8.17 2.87 -13.10
N ARG A 27 7.12 3.15 -13.87
CA ARG A 27 7.11 2.91 -15.31
C ARG A 27 8.12 3.78 -16.03
N ALA A 28 8.16 5.07 -15.75
CA ALA A 28 9.13 5.98 -16.33
C ALA A 28 10.57 5.59 -15.99
N ALA A 29 10.84 5.27 -14.72
CA ALA A 29 12.15 4.80 -14.27
C ALA A 29 12.58 3.51 -14.97
N SER A 30 11.66 2.60 -15.29
CA SER A 30 11.98 1.36 -16.02
C SER A 30 12.41 1.61 -17.48
N TYR A 31 12.13 2.78 -18.01
CA TYR A 31 12.65 3.24 -19.31
C TYR A 31 13.91 4.10 -19.19
N GLY A 32 14.52 4.19 -18.02
CA GLY A 32 15.76 4.92 -17.78
C GLY A 32 15.58 6.40 -17.41
N ALA A 33 14.35 6.88 -17.21
CA ALA A 33 14.11 8.25 -16.79
C ALA A 33 14.56 8.47 -15.33
N LYS A 34 15.19 9.60 -15.06
CA LYS A 34 15.50 10.07 -13.71
C LYS A 34 14.24 10.70 -13.10
N VAL A 35 13.61 10.02 -12.17
CA VAL A 35 12.30 10.39 -11.62
C VAL A 35 12.41 10.82 -10.17
N ALA A 36 11.69 11.89 -9.82
CA ALA A 36 11.42 12.28 -8.43
C ALA A 36 9.94 12.13 -8.11
N ILE A 37 9.62 11.78 -6.86
CA ILE A 37 8.25 11.76 -6.34
C ILE A 37 8.18 12.69 -5.14
N ILE A 38 7.16 13.54 -5.15
CA ILE A 38 6.83 14.43 -4.04
C ILE A 38 5.59 13.90 -3.34
N GLU A 39 5.67 13.63 -2.04
CA GLU A 39 4.55 13.17 -1.23
C GLU A 39 4.51 13.92 0.10
N ALA A 40 3.35 14.47 0.42
CA ALA A 40 3.15 15.24 1.64
C ALA A 40 2.82 14.38 2.88
N ASN A 41 2.44 13.12 2.67
CA ASN A 41 1.99 12.23 3.74
C ASN A 41 2.61 10.83 3.60
N GLU A 42 1.80 9.80 3.82
CA GLU A 42 2.22 8.41 3.80
C GLU A 42 2.24 7.84 2.37
N ILE A 43 3.30 7.15 2.02
CA ILE A 43 3.46 6.52 0.70
C ILE A 43 2.50 5.34 0.54
N GLY A 44 1.76 5.34 -0.55
CA GLY A 44 0.79 4.29 -0.87
C GLY A 44 -0.61 4.83 -1.15
N GLY A 45 -0.87 6.07 -0.72
CA GLY A 45 -2.15 6.74 -0.91
C GLY A 45 -3.32 6.04 -0.21
N THR A 46 -4.52 6.46 -0.53
CA THR A 46 -5.75 5.95 0.10
C THR A 46 -5.87 4.42 0.04
N CYS A 47 -5.52 3.81 -1.08
CA CYS A 47 -5.66 2.36 -1.26
C CYS A 47 -4.86 1.56 -0.22
N VAL A 48 -3.60 1.91 0.00
CA VAL A 48 -2.73 1.19 0.94
C VAL A 48 -3.05 1.56 2.37
N ILE A 49 -3.21 2.86 2.64
CA ILE A 49 -3.25 3.38 4.01
C ILE A 49 -4.64 3.25 4.65
N ARG A 50 -5.70 3.56 3.90
CA ARG A 50 -7.08 3.69 4.44
C ARG A 50 -8.15 2.98 3.62
N GLY A 51 -7.78 2.24 2.58
CA GLY A 51 -8.72 1.70 1.60
C GLY A 51 -8.58 0.21 1.33
N CYS A 52 -8.11 -0.14 0.16
CA CYS A 52 -8.12 -1.51 -0.38
C CYS A 52 -7.43 -2.53 0.53
N VAL A 53 -6.28 -2.19 1.08
CA VAL A 53 -5.50 -3.11 1.92
C VAL A 53 -6.18 -3.38 3.26
N PRO A 54 -6.43 -2.37 4.11
CA PRO A 54 -7.08 -2.63 5.40
C PRO A 54 -8.46 -3.25 5.23
N LYS A 55 -9.25 -2.80 4.26
CA LYS A 55 -10.55 -3.39 3.95
C LYS A 55 -10.42 -4.89 3.63
N LYS A 56 -9.47 -5.29 2.80
CA LYS A 56 -9.29 -6.68 2.39
C LYS A 56 -8.95 -7.58 3.58
N LEU A 57 -8.09 -7.12 4.46
CA LEU A 57 -7.73 -7.85 5.69
C LEU A 57 -8.93 -8.02 6.63
N MET A 58 -9.77 -6.99 6.78
CA MET A 58 -11.02 -7.09 7.53
C MET A 58 -11.99 -8.11 6.91
N VAL A 59 -12.10 -8.13 5.57
CA VAL A 59 -12.93 -9.12 4.87
C VAL A 59 -12.42 -10.54 5.07
N TYR A 60 -11.11 -10.75 5.10
CA TYR A 60 -10.55 -12.08 5.38
C TYR A 60 -10.87 -12.54 6.81
N ALA A 61 -10.76 -11.66 7.80
CA ALA A 61 -11.15 -11.97 9.17
C ALA A 61 -12.64 -12.35 9.27
N ALA A 62 -13.52 -11.58 8.62
CA ALA A 62 -14.95 -11.87 8.59
C ALA A 62 -15.28 -13.21 7.90
N LYS A 63 -14.59 -13.53 6.80
CA LYS A 63 -14.75 -14.83 6.13
C LYS A 63 -14.27 -15.98 6.99
N SER A 64 -13.16 -15.82 7.71
CA SER A 64 -12.63 -16.84 8.61
C SER A 64 -13.65 -17.15 9.70
N LYS A 65 -14.24 -16.11 10.33
CA LYS A 65 -15.29 -16.31 11.31
C LYS A 65 -16.50 -17.05 10.72
N LYS A 66 -16.98 -16.63 9.56
CA LYS A 66 -18.12 -17.28 8.89
C LYS A 66 -17.85 -18.77 8.59
N ASN A 67 -16.63 -19.09 8.16
CA ASN A 67 -16.24 -20.47 7.91
C ASN A 67 -16.25 -21.30 9.20
N MET A 68 -15.75 -20.73 10.32
CA MET A 68 -15.78 -21.38 11.61
C MET A 68 -17.22 -21.58 12.11
N ASP A 69 -18.09 -20.59 11.98
CA ASP A 69 -19.50 -20.68 12.38
C ASP A 69 -20.24 -21.80 11.61
N SER A 70 -19.86 -22.05 10.35
CA SER A 70 -20.46 -23.10 9.53
C SER A 70 -19.78 -24.48 9.66
N SER A 71 -18.71 -24.59 10.44
CA SER A 71 -17.89 -25.81 10.54
C SER A 71 -18.63 -27.00 11.14
N GLU A 72 -19.64 -26.78 11.98
CA GLU A 72 -20.47 -27.83 12.59
C GLU A 72 -21.18 -28.69 11.55
N GLY A 73 -21.61 -28.09 10.42
CA GLY A 73 -22.21 -28.80 9.30
C GLY A 73 -21.28 -29.82 8.63
N TYR A 74 -19.97 -29.71 8.88
CA TYR A 74 -18.94 -30.64 8.41
C TYR A 74 -18.42 -31.57 9.52
N GLY A 75 -19.12 -31.63 10.66
CA GLY A 75 -18.73 -32.46 11.79
C GLY A 75 -17.59 -31.91 12.65
N LEU A 76 -17.19 -30.66 12.44
CA LEU A 76 -16.17 -29.99 13.24
C LEU A 76 -16.84 -29.30 14.44
N LYS A 77 -16.49 -29.70 15.65
CA LYS A 77 -16.99 -29.04 16.85
C LYS A 77 -16.32 -27.67 17.03
N ASN A 78 -17.15 -26.66 17.21
CA ASN A 78 -16.72 -25.30 17.49
C ASN A 78 -17.23 -24.90 18.89
N GLU A 79 -16.33 -24.78 19.87
CA GLU A 79 -16.66 -24.42 21.25
C GLU A 79 -16.88 -22.90 21.46
N GLY A 80 -17.09 -22.18 20.37
CA GLY A 80 -17.20 -20.72 20.37
C GLY A 80 -15.89 -20.05 19.92
N ILE A 81 -16.05 -18.88 19.33
CA ILE A 81 -14.91 -18.07 18.85
C ILE A 81 -14.92 -16.77 19.63
N ASP A 82 -13.87 -16.54 20.36
CA ASP A 82 -13.61 -15.23 20.93
C ASP A 82 -12.91 -14.34 19.90
N PHE A 83 -13.41 -13.12 19.72
CA PHE A 83 -12.89 -12.18 18.72
C PHE A 83 -12.18 -11.00 19.37
N ALA A 84 -10.86 -10.99 19.28
CA ALA A 84 -10.01 -9.90 19.73
C ALA A 84 -9.80 -8.84 18.65
N SER A 85 -10.70 -7.87 18.55
CA SER A 85 -10.64 -6.81 17.53
C SER A 85 -9.36 -5.96 17.61
N ASN A 86 -8.81 -5.77 18.79
CA ASN A 86 -7.54 -5.06 19.01
C ASN A 86 -6.35 -5.76 18.32
N ILE A 87 -6.32 -7.09 18.33
CA ILE A 87 -5.28 -7.87 17.65
C ILE A 87 -5.41 -7.71 16.13
N LEU A 88 -6.64 -7.83 15.59
CA LEU A 88 -6.86 -7.62 14.15
C LEU A 88 -6.44 -6.22 13.73
N LEU A 89 -6.86 -5.18 14.44
CA LEU A 89 -6.52 -3.80 14.09
C LEU A 89 -5.02 -3.51 14.20
N LYS A 90 -4.34 -4.10 15.21
CA LYS A 90 -2.88 -4.01 15.31
C LYS A 90 -2.21 -4.61 14.09
N ASN A 91 -2.55 -5.85 13.73
CA ASN A 91 -1.95 -6.55 12.59
C ASN A 91 -2.21 -5.83 11.25
N ILE A 92 -3.41 -5.25 11.08
CA ILE A 92 -3.72 -4.43 9.90
C ILE A 92 -2.81 -3.21 9.82
N ARG A 93 -2.60 -2.49 10.93
CA ARG A 93 -1.72 -1.31 10.96
C ARG A 93 -0.26 -1.67 10.66
N GLU A 94 0.21 -2.77 11.21
CA GLU A 94 1.58 -3.27 10.96
C GLU A 94 1.77 -3.63 9.48
N GLU A 95 0.80 -4.31 8.85
CA GLU A 95 0.88 -4.64 7.43
C GLU A 95 0.81 -3.42 6.52
N VAL A 96 -0.04 -2.45 6.84
CA VAL A 96 -0.12 -1.16 6.13
C VAL A 96 1.22 -0.42 6.21
N SER A 97 1.81 -0.34 7.41
CA SER A 97 3.12 0.30 7.61
C SER A 97 4.21 -0.42 6.80
N ARG A 98 4.26 -1.74 6.88
CA ARG A 98 5.20 -2.56 6.11
C ARG A 98 5.11 -2.30 4.61
N LEU A 99 3.89 -2.22 4.06
CA LEU A 99 3.68 -1.95 2.63
C LEU A 99 4.06 -0.53 2.23
N SER A 100 3.82 0.45 3.09
CA SER A 100 4.28 1.83 2.87
C SER A 100 5.80 1.90 2.84
N ASP A 101 6.48 1.24 3.77
CA ASP A 101 7.95 1.23 3.86
C ASP A 101 8.60 0.47 2.68
N LEU A 102 8.04 -0.64 2.23
CA LEU A 102 8.49 -1.33 1.03
C LEU A 102 8.48 -0.42 -0.21
N LYS A 103 7.51 0.49 -0.31
CA LYS A 103 7.43 1.43 -1.43
C LYS A 103 8.49 2.53 -1.35
N LYS A 104 8.95 2.89 -0.16
CA LYS A 104 10.09 3.79 0.04
C LYS A 104 11.41 3.21 -0.49
N SER A 105 11.54 1.88 -0.47
CA SER A 105 12.76 1.19 -0.91
C SER A 105 12.92 1.07 -2.44
N TRP A 106 11.98 1.54 -3.22
CA TRP A 106 12.00 1.44 -4.68
C TRP A 106 12.87 2.52 -5.32
N ASN A 107 14.12 2.68 -5.02
CA ASN A 107 15.11 3.56 -5.69
C ASN A 107 14.55 4.77 -6.48
N LEU A 108 13.45 5.35 -6.01
CA LEU A 108 12.83 6.54 -6.53
C LEU A 108 13.24 7.69 -5.59
N ASN A 109 13.68 8.81 -6.16
CA ASN A 109 14.02 9.98 -5.37
C ASN A 109 12.73 10.52 -4.72
N LEU A 110 12.54 10.27 -3.44
CA LEU A 110 11.43 10.78 -2.64
C LEU A 110 11.83 12.14 -2.06
N ILE A 111 11.02 13.13 -2.27
CA ILE A 111 11.18 14.50 -1.78
C ILE A 111 9.98 14.85 -0.90
#